data_766513027a51ba4e7a67f392afd7dee6
#
_entry.id   766513027a51ba4e7a67f392afd7dee6
#
_cell.length_a   1.000
_cell.length_b   1.000
_cell.length_c   1.000
_cell.angle_alpha   90.00
_cell.angle_beta   90.00
_cell.angle_gamma   90.00
#
_symmetry.space_group_name_H-M   'P 1'
#
loop_
_entity.id
_entity.type
_entity.pdbx_description
1 polymer ?
#
loop_
_entity_poly.entity_id
_entity_poly.type
_entity_poly.pdbx_seq_one_letter_code
_entity_poly.pdbx_strand_id
1 'polypeptide(L)'
;AVRRALDEAGLDLAQLSGHEPPDDLRALGGRAYKAIRGEAEALPSAGAPPAHPSCPDFLLDAAHPTLYGGSGQLADLALAARLAARHRLLLAGGLTPDNVAAAIRAVRPWGVDAASGVEAAPGKKDPAKVRAFVQAAKAALRV
;
A
#
# COMPACT_ATOMS: atom_id res chain seq x y z
N ALA A 1 13.94 8.44 -16.70
CA ALA A 1 14.42 7.16 -16.15
C ALA A 1 13.27 6.18 -15.93
N VAL A 2 12.25 6.48 -15.09
CA VAL A 2 11.17 5.54 -14.70
C VAL A 2 10.36 5.03 -15.89
N ARG A 3 9.89 5.92 -16.78
CA ARG A 3 9.11 5.51 -17.97
C ARG A 3 9.87 4.49 -18.81
N ARG A 4 11.15 4.76 -19.07
CA ARG A 4 12.00 3.84 -19.81
C ARG A 4 12.11 2.47 -19.14
N ALA A 5 12.29 2.44 -17.82
CA ALA A 5 12.35 1.19 -17.06
C ALA A 5 11.02 0.41 -17.14
N LEU A 6 9.86 1.10 -17.04
CA LEU A 6 8.56 0.47 -17.21
C LEU A 6 8.42 -0.17 -18.59
N ASP A 7 8.82 0.55 -19.64
CA ASP A 7 8.67 0.08 -21.02
C ASP A 7 9.64 -1.06 -21.35
N GLU A 8 10.91 -0.94 -20.95
CA GLU A 8 11.94 -1.96 -21.21
C GLU A 8 11.69 -3.26 -20.41
N ALA A 9 11.16 -3.16 -19.19
CA ALA A 9 10.87 -4.32 -18.36
C ALA A 9 9.45 -4.88 -18.54
N GLY A 10 8.61 -4.25 -19.38
CA GLY A 10 7.21 -4.64 -19.57
C GLY A 10 6.36 -4.53 -18.30
N LEU A 11 6.63 -3.52 -17.46
CA LEU A 11 5.90 -3.30 -16.21
C LEU A 11 4.74 -2.33 -16.42
N ASP A 12 3.63 -2.58 -15.75
CA ASP A 12 2.42 -1.75 -15.83
C ASP A 12 2.53 -0.49 -14.98
N LEU A 13 3.03 -0.63 -13.73
CA LEU A 13 3.00 0.42 -12.72
C LEU A 13 4.35 0.55 -12.00
N ALA A 14 4.66 1.78 -11.57
CA ALA A 14 5.78 2.10 -10.70
C ALA A 14 5.30 2.64 -9.35
N GLN A 15 5.85 2.12 -8.27
CA GLN A 15 5.75 2.72 -6.95
C GLN A 15 6.90 3.71 -6.75
N LEU A 16 6.59 4.95 -6.41
CA LEU A 16 7.56 5.99 -6.09
C LEU A 16 7.63 6.18 -4.58
N SER A 17 8.80 5.98 -3.99
CA SER A 17 9.01 5.97 -2.53
C SER A 17 9.99 7.03 -2.04
N GLY A 18 10.46 7.91 -2.92
CA GLY A 18 11.38 9.01 -2.62
C GLY A 18 10.66 10.34 -2.40
N HIS A 19 11.34 11.42 -2.70
CA HIS A 19 10.82 12.80 -2.60
C HIS A 19 10.43 13.36 -3.98
N GLU A 20 9.90 12.50 -4.85
CA GLU A 20 9.49 12.89 -6.19
C GLU A 20 8.36 13.93 -6.13
N PRO A 21 8.51 15.06 -6.87
CA PRO A 21 7.46 16.07 -6.93
C PRO A 21 6.20 15.54 -7.66
N PRO A 22 5.02 16.12 -7.38
CA PRO A 22 3.76 15.71 -8.01
C PRO A 22 3.78 15.72 -9.54
N ASP A 23 4.60 16.58 -10.15
CA ASP A 23 4.74 16.66 -11.60
C ASP A 23 5.39 15.40 -12.20
N ASP A 24 6.28 14.74 -11.48
CA ASP A 24 6.87 13.48 -11.91
C ASP A 24 5.83 12.36 -12.01
N LEU A 25 4.87 12.31 -11.06
CA LEU A 25 3.76 11.35 -11.14
C LEU A 25 2.87 11.66 -12.35
N ARG A 26 2.52 12.94 -12.56
CA ARG A 26 1.73 13.38 -13.72
C ARG A 26 2.40 13.03 -15.05
N ALA A 27 3.71 13.21 -15.14
CA ALA A 27 4.49 12.88 -16.33
C ALA A 27 4.48 11.38 -16.67
N LEU A 28 4.18 10.49 -15.69
CA LEU A 28 4.06 9.05 -15.93
C LEU A 28 2.68 8.60 -16.39
N GLY A 29 1.72 9.55 -16.57
CA GLY A 29 0.44 9.31 -17.23
C GLY A 29 -0.41 8.26 -16.52
N GLY A 30 -0.39 8.21 -15.17
CA GLY A 30 -1.16 7.25 -14.38
C GLY A 30 -0.55 5.85 -14.31
N ARG A 31 0.68 5.68 -14.75
CA ARG A 31 1.47 4.45 -14.57
C ARG A 31 2.37 4.52 -13.33
N ALA A 32 2.05 5.39 -12.37
CA ALA A 32 2.78 5.47 -11.10
C ALA A 32 1.88 5.90 -9.98
N TYR A 33 2.21 5.47 -8.77
CA TYR A 33 1.60 5.90 -7.53
C TYR A 33 2.67 6.19 -6.48
N LYS A 34 2.32 7.05 -5.51
CA LYS A 34 3.22 7.45 -4.43
C LYS A 34 3.06 6.52 -3.23
N ALA A 35 4.17 6.10 -2.62
CA ALA A 35 4.19 5.58 -1.27
C ALA A 35 4.37 6.75 -0.30
N ILE A 36 3.49 6.85 0.69
CA ILE A 36 3.51 7.87 1.75
C ILE A 36 3.68 7.22 3.12
N ARG A 37 4.30 7.94 4.06
CA ARG A 37 4.58 7.48 5.42
C ARG A 37 3.98 8.46 6.42
N GLY A 38 2.86 8.05 7.05
CA GLY A 38 2.19 8.88 8.07
C GLY A 38 1.51 10.15 7.54
N GLU A 39 1.08 11.02 8.47
CA GLU A 39 0.37 12.27 8.16
C GLU A 39 1.26 13.39 7.59
N ALA A 40 2.57 13.29 7.75
CA ALA A 40 3.50 14.39 7.44
C ALA A 40 3.77 14.55 5.94
N GLU A 41 3.47 13.55 5.11
CA GLU A 41 3.62 13.66 3.67
C GLU A 41 2.32 14.19 3.03
N ALA A 42 2.46 15.16 2.15
CA ALA A 42 1.32 15.71 1.42
C ALA A 42 0.59 14.61 0.65
N LEU A 43 -0.68 14.40 0.99
CA LEU A 43 -1.54 13.51 0.23
C LEU A 43 -1.58 13.95 -1.24
N PRO A 44 -1.53 13.02 -2.19
CA PRO A 44 -1.82 13.33 -3.58
C PRO A 44 -3.16 14.06 -3.65
N SER A 45 -3.22 15.17 -4.37
CA SER A 45 -4.45 15.94 -4.50
C SER A 45 -5.59 15.02 -4.94
N ALA A 46 -6.64 14.94 -4.14
CA ALA A 46 -7.86 14.25 -4.51
C ALA A 46 -8.40 14.89 -5.79
N GLY A 47 -8.43 14.16 -6.90
CA GLY A 47 -9.09 14.68 -8.08
C GLY A 47 -8.52 14.32 -9.45
N ALA A 48 -7.32 13.75 -9.56
CA ALA A 48 -6.93 13.16 -10.83
C ALA A 48 -7.47 11.71 -10.88
N PRO A 49 -8.38 11.37 -11.80
CA PRO A 49 -8.77 9.97 -11.96
C PRO A 49 -7.51 9.17 -12.29
N PRO A 50 -7.30 8.01 -11.66
CA PRO A 50 -6.18 7.17 -12.00
C PRO A 50 -6.31 6.77 -13.46
N ALA A 51 -5.30 7.04 -14.25
CA ALA A 51 -5.32 6.75 -15.68
C ALA A 51 -5.32 5.25 -15.97
N HIS A 52 -5.05 4.41 -14.98
CA HIS A 52 -5.12 2.95 -15.10
C HIS A 52 -6.08 2.37 -14.03
N PRO A 53 -7.05 1.50 -14.41
CA PRO A 53 -8.03 0.97 -13.47
C PRO A 53 -7.41 0.15 -12.33
N SER A 54 -6.23 -0.41 -12.52
CA SER A 54 -5.49 -1.18 -11.51
C SER A 54 -4.49 -0.33 -10.71
N CYS A 55 -4.39 0.99 -10.95
CA CYS A 55 -3.49 1.85 -10.20
C CYS A 55 -4.16 2.33 -8.90
N PRO A 56 -3.55 2.13 -7.72
CA PRO A 56 -4.01 2.78 -6.50
C PRO A 56 -3.78 4.29 -6.59
N ASP A 57 -4.49 5.07 -5.78
CA ASP A 57 -4.23 6.52 -5.67
C ASP A 57 -2.90 6.75 -4.96
N PHE A 58 -2.62 5.96 -3.94
CA PHE A 58 -1.33 5.90 -3.23
C PHE A 58 -1.21 4.63 -2.39
N LEU A 59 0.02 4.33 -1.95
CA LEU A 59 0.30 3.35 -0.91
C LEU A 59 0.56 4.10 0.40
N LEU A 60 -0.12 3.67 1.48
CA LEU A 60 0.17 4.12 2.83
C LEU A 60 0.99 3.05 3.55
N ASP A 61 2.24 3.38 3.83
CA ASP A 61 3.11 2.55 4.67
C ASP A 61 2.86 2.94 6.14
N ALA A 62 1.99 2.18 6.79
CA ALA A 62 1.66 2.34 8.20
C ALA A 62 2.71 1.68 9.12
N ALA A 63 3.93 1.44 8.65
CA ALA A 63 4.98 0.78 9.39
C ALA A 63 5.38 1.58 10.61
N HIS A 64 4.80 1.21 11.75
CA HIS A 64 5.37 1.48 13.05
C HIS A 64 5.78 0.15 13.69
N PRO A 65 6.95 0.04 14.37
CA PRO A 65 7.44 -1.22 14.93
C PRO A 65 6.53 -1.86 15.98
N THR A 66 5.40 -1.25 16.28
CA THR A 66 4.48 -1.67 17.34
C THR A 66 3.01 -1.74 16.89
N LEU A 67 2.70 -2.33 15.74
CA LEU A 67 1.32 -2.50 15.26
C LEU A 67 0.37 -3.24 16.23
N TYR A 68 0.85 -3.67 17.39
CA TYR A 68 0.09 -4.45 18.39
C TYR A 68 0.33 -4.04 19.85
N GLY A 69 0.42 -2.76 20.19
CA GLY A 69 0.49 -2.36 21.61
C GLY A 69 0.84 -0.90 21.86
N GLY A 70 -0.12 -0.02 21.92
CA GLY A 70 0.06 1.37 22.36
C GLY A 70 -0.92 2.36 21.71
N SER A 71 -1.16 3.49 22.35
CA SER A 71 -2.16 4.50 21.96
C SER A 71 -1.92 5.17 20.58
N GLY A 72 -0.70 5.12 20.03
CA GLY A 72 -0.39 5.67 18.71
C GLY A 72 -0.97 4.86 17.54
N GLN A 73 -1.25 3.59 17.74
CA GLN A 73 -1.71 2.66 16.71
C GLN A 73 -3.16 2.86 16.28
N LEU A 74 -4.03 3.24 17.20
CA LEU A 74 -5.44 3.53 16.90
C LEU A 74 -5.57 4.78 16.02
N ALA A 75 -4.66 5.75 16.17
CA ALA A 75 -4.62 6.95 15.36
C ALA A 75 -4.24 6.64 13.91
N ASP A 76 -3.24 5.78 13.69
CA ASP A 76 -2.78 5.41 12.33
C ASP A 76 -3.82 4.59 11.56
N LEU A 77 -4.49 3.65 12.22
CA LEU A 77 -5.58 2.89 11.61
C LEU A 77 -6.82 3.75 11.36
N ALA A 78 -7.13 4.70 12.24
CA ALA A 78 -8.23 5.63 12.04
C ALA A 78 -7.96 6.58 10.87
N LEU A 79 -6.72 7.06 10.73
CA LEU A 79 -6.29 7.83 9.57
C LEU A 79 -6.42 7.00 8.29
N ALA A 80 -5.86 5.78 8.29
CA ALA A 80 -5.93 4.87 7.15
C ALA A 80 -7.38 4.60 6.73
N ALA A 81 -8.29 4.38 7.67
CA ALA A 81 -9.71 4.17 7.40
C ALA A 81 -10.39 5.42 6.79
N ARG A 82 -10.07 6.63 7.30
CA ARG A 82 -10.58 7.88 6.71
C ARG A 82 -10.09 8.09 5.28
N LEU A 83 -8.84 7.73 5.00
CA LEU A 83 -8.26 7.82 3.67
C LEU A 83 -8.84 6.77 2.72
N ALA A 84 -8.97 5.53 3.18
CA ALA A 84 -9.55 4.44 2.40
C ALA A 84 -11.01 4.70 1.99
N ALA A 85 -11.78 5.46 2.79
CA ALA A 85 -13.14 5.85 2.47
C ALA A 85 -13.24 6.80 1.26
N ARG A 86 -12.14 7.46 0.87
CA ARG A 86 -12.12 8.49 -0.19
C ARG A 86 -11.16 8.19 -1.33
N HIS A 87 -10.26 7.22 -1.13
CA HIS A 87 -9.17 6.91 -2.05
C HIS A 87 -9.01 5.42 -2.24
N ARG A 88 -8.50 5.03 -3.39
CA ARG A 88 -8.02 3.66 -3.62
C ARG A 88 -6.69 3.47 -2.90
N LEU A 89 -6.77 3.29 -1.59
CA LEU A 89 -5.63 3.12 -0.70
C LEU A 89 -5.07 1.70 -0.80
N LEU A 90 -3.77 1.58 -1.10
CA LEU A 90 -3.02 0.35 -0.90
C LEU A 90 -2.37 0.40 0.49
N LEU A 91 -2.82 -0.46 1.41
CA LEU A 91 -2.32 -0.48 2.78
C LEU A 91 -1.09 -1.38 2.88
N ALA A 92 0.01 -0.83 3.38
CA ALA A 92 1.25 -1.52 3.65
C ALA A 92 1.73 -1.27 5.09
N GLY A 93 2.88 -1.82 5.44
CA GLY A 93 3.54 -1.62 6.73
C GLY A 93 3.29 -2.73 7.73
N GLY A 94 4.25 -3.65 7.86
CA GLY A 94 4.22 -4.72 8.86
C GLY A 94 3.08 -5.72 8.72
N LEU A 95 2.42 -5.80 7.57
CA LEU A 95 1.36 -6.78 7.35
C LEU A 95 1.92 -8.20 7.24
N THR A 96 1.26 -9.12 7.93
CA THR A 96 1.57 -10.55 8.02
C THR A 96 0.32 -11.40 7.79
N PRO A 97 0.43 -12.71 7.58
CA PRO A 97 -0.74 -13.60 7.54
C PRO A 97 -1.65 -13.49 8.75
N ASP A 98 -1.07 -13.20 9.94
CA ASP A 98 -1.81 -13.20 11.20
C ASP A 98 -2.59 -11.90 11.44
N ASN A 99 -2.14 -10.78 10.85
CA ASN A 99 -2.72 -9.46 11.11
C ASN A 99 -3.53 -8.86 9.94
N VAL A 100 -3.30 -9.32 8.71
CA VAL A 100 -3.90 -8.72 7.50
C VAL A 100 -5.42 -8.72 7.53
N ALA A 101 -6.05 -9.77 8.04
CA ALA A 101 -7.50 -9.85 8.12
C ALA A 101 -8.10 -8.80 9.08
N ALA A 102 -7.45 -8.55 10.21
CA ALA A 102 -7.85 -7.51 11.15
C ALA A 102 -7.65 -6.12 10.56
N ALA A 103 -6.51 -5.88 9.89
CA ALA A 103 -6.22 -4.62 9.20
C ALA A 103 -7.26 -4.30 8.11
N ILE A 104 -7.62 -5.28 7.29
CA ILE A 104 -8.66 -5.13 6.25
C ILE A 104 -10.01 -4.76 6.85
N ARG A 105 -10.44 -5.44 7.91
CA ARG A 105 -11.72 -5.12 8.58
C ARG A 105 -11.75 -3.73 9.20
N ALA A 106 -10.63 -3.28 9.77
CA ALA A 106 -10.53 -1.97 10.40
C ALA A 106 -10.45 -0.83 9.39
N VAL A 107 -9.69 -1.00 8.31
CA VAL A 107 -9.36 0.07 7.35
C VAL A 107 -10.25 0.04 6.12
N ARG A 108 -10.67 -1.13 5.68
CA ARG A 108 -11.36 -1.38 4.40
C ARG A 108 -10.60 -0.78 3.20
N PRO A 109 -9.31 -1.08 3.07
CA PRO A 109 -8.50 -0.54 1.99
C PRO A 109 -8.91 -1.11 0.64
N TRP A 110 -8.56 -0.42 -0.45
CA TRP A 110 -8.72 -0.94 -1.81
C TRP A 110 -7.84 -2.17 -2.07
N GLY A 111 -6.68 -2.25 -1.43
CA GLY A 111 -5.76 -3.38 -1.51
C GLY A 111 -4.79 -3.40 -0.34
N VAL A 112 -4.02 -4.49 -0.23
CA VAL A 112 -2.98 -4.66 0.79
C VAL A 112 -1.67 -5.09 0.15
N ASP A 113 -0.55 -4.63 0.73
CA ASP A 113 0.80 -4.94 0.31
C ASP A 113 1.62 -5.53 1.47
N ALA A 114 2.43 -6.54 1.21
CA ALA A 114 3.31 -7.15 2.19
C ALA A 114 4.70 -7.43 1.61
N ALA A 115 5.73 -7.04 2.36
CA ALA A 115 7.12 -7.33 2.03
C ALA A 115 7.73 -8.32 3.03
N SER A 116 8.27 -7.84 4.14
CA SER A 116 8.98 -8.65 5.15
C SER A 116 8.07 -9.62 5.90
N GLY A 117 6.78 -9.28 6.08
CA GLY A 117 5.80 -10.13 6.78
C GLY A 117 5.55 -11.50 6.15
N VAL A 118 5.95 -11.68 4.90
CA VAL A 118 5.83 -12.95 4.16
C VAL A 118 7.19 -13.53 3.77
N GLU A 119 8.27 -13.15 4.47
CA GLU A 119 9.62 -13.62 4.24
C GLU A 119 10.02 -14.73 5.22
N ALA A 120 10.83 -15.67 4.72
CA ALA A 120 11.55 -16.67 5.53
C ALA A 120 12.86 -16.08 6.07
N ALA A 121 13.49 -15.19 5.31
CA ALA A 121 14.69 -14.42 5.64
C ALA A 121 14.68 -13.14 4.78
N PRO A 122 15.45 -12.09 5.13
CA PRO A 122 15.50 -10.85 4.37
C PRO A 122 15.69 -11.08 2.87
N GLY A 123 14.75 -10.56 2.06
CA GLY A 123 14.74 -10.71 0.61
C GLY A 123 14.28 -12.08 0.08
N LYS A 124 14.02 -13.07 0.95
CA LYS A 124 13.59 -14.41 0.54
C LYS A 124 12.16 -14.69 1.00
N LYS A 125 11.22 -14.69 0.07
CA LYS A 125 9.80 -14.97 0.35
C LYS A 125 9.58 -16.43 0.78
N ASP A 126 8.67 -16.61 1.75
CA ASP A 126 8.18 -17.92 2.18
C ASP A 126 6.87 -18.24 1.44
N PRO A 127 6.85 -19.26 0.58
CA PRO A 127 5.65 -19.61 -0.18
C PRO A 127 4.44 -19.97 0.69
N ALA A 128 4.65 -20.52 1.89
CA ALA A 128 3.57 -20.86 2.80
C ALA A 128 2.97 -19.58 3.41
N LYS A 129 3.83 -18.65 3.87
CA LYS A 129 3.38 -17.33 4.36
C LYS A 129 2.66 -16.53 3.28
N VAL A 130 3.17 -16.53 2.03
CA VAL A 130 2.49 -15.83 0.92
C VAL A 130 1.10 -16.41 0.69
N ARG A 131 0.94 -17.75 0.65
CA ARG A 131 -0.37 -18.39 0.51
C ARG A 131 -1.30 -18.04 1.67
N ALA A 132 -0.82 -18.14 2.90
CA ALA A 132 -1.60 -17.83 4.09
C ALA A 132 -2.06 -16.35 4.10
N PHE A 133 -1.16 -15.42 3.74
CA PHE A 133 -1.49 -14.00 3.62
C PHE A 133 -2.61 -13.75 2.61
N VAL A 134 -2.49 -14.31 1.41
CA VAL A 134 -3.50 -14.13 0.36
C VAL A 134 -4.84 -14.75 0.76
N GLN A 135 -4.84 -15.92 1.41
CA GLN A 135 -6.06 -16.56 1.90
C GLN A 135 -6.74 -15.71 2.99
N ALA A 136 -5.97 -15.23 3.97
CA ALA A 136 -6.49 -14.38 5.05
C ALA A 136 -7.06 -13.06 4.51
N ALA A 137 -6.36 -12.41 3.56
CA ALA A 137 -6.83 -11.19 2.93
C ALA A 137 -8.14 -11.42 2.15
N LYS A 138 -8.19 -12.45 1.30
CA LYS A 138 -9.40 -12.77 0.53
C LYS A 138 -10.59 -13.15 1.40
N ALA A 139 -10.36 -13.85 2.51
CA ALA A 139 -11.43 -14.19 3.46
C ALA A 139 -12.01 -12.95 4.14
N ALA A 140 -11.17 -11.97 4.47
CA ALA A 140 -11.61 -10.72 5.09
C ALA A 140 -12.42 -9.80 4.17
N LEU A 141 -12.23 -9.89 2.85
CA LEU A 141 -12.97 -9.10 1.85
C LEU A 141 -14.37 -9.64 1.53
N ARG A 142 -14.69 -10.87 1.98
CA ARG A 142 -15.99 -11.54 1.69
C ARG A 142 -17.05 -11.30 2.78
N VAL A 143 -16.72 -10.56 3.80
CA VAL A 143 -17.58 -10.16 4.92
C VAL A 143 -17.90 -8.68 4.79
#